data_3c2b73c5524fc47a9dc4d389ce2f3df1
#
_entry.id   3c2b73c5524fc47a9dc4d389ce2f3df1
#
_cell.length_a   1.000
_cell.length_b   1.000
_cell.length_c   1.000
_cell.angle_alpha   90.00
_cell.angle_beta   90.00
_cell.angle_gamma   90.00
#
_symmetry.space_group_name_H-M   'P 1'
#
loop_
_entity.id
_entity.type
_entity.pdbx_description
1 polymer ?
#
loop_
_entity_poly.entity_id
_entity_poly.type
_entity_poly.pdbx_seq_one_letter_code
_entity_poly.pdbx_strand_id
1 'polypeptide(L)'
;PKLWSQYMKMCRIHNMNTIGYSIYESHNASYLENDDLRFSVMIGSPIEAFLTVPKSFEKKTLSKGKYAVFTHTGSLQNLVLSYDYIYGVWAMSSKFQLDNRESYEIYDGQVREYTDADNYVLIYIPIK
;
A
#
# COMPACT_ATOMS: atom_id res chain seq x y z
N PRO A 1 3.28 10.79 -3.63
CA PRO A 1 3.79 12.12 -3.64
C PRO A 1 3.15 13.05 -2.61
N LYS A 2 2.07 13.75 -2.96
CA LYS A 2 1.53 14.77 -2.03
C LYS A 2 1.01 14.18 -0.72
N LEU A 3 0.27 13.08 -0.80
CA LEU A 3 -0.30 12.44 0.39
C LEU A 3 0.80 11.91 1.30
N TRP A 4 1.82 11.27 0.74
CA TRP A 4 2.97 10.79 1.50
C TRP A 4 3.73 11.95 2.16
N SER A 5 3.90 13.06 1.43
CA SER A 5 4.58 14.23 1.99
C SER A 5 3.82 14.81 3.17
N GLN A 6 2.49 14.88 3.09
CA GLN A 6 1.65 15.33 4.20
C GLN A 6 1.76 14.38 5.39
N TYR A 7 1.73 13.07 5.14
CA TYR A 7 1.83 12.07 6.19
C TYR A 7 3.19 12.13 6.89
N MET A 8 4.28 12.22 6.13
CA MET A 8 5.62 12.32 6.69
C MET A 8 5.80 13.57 7.54
N LYS A 9 5.19 14.69 7.13
CA LYS A 9 5.20 15.92 7.91
C LYS A 9 4.48 15.71 9.25
N MET A 10 3.32 15.07 9.24
CA MET A 10 2.57 14.77 10.47
C MET A 10 3.37 13.85 11.38
N CYS A 11 4.04 12.84 10.84
CA CYS A 11 4.88 11.95 11.62
C CYS A 11 6.02 12.69 12.30
N ARG A 12 6.65 13.65 11.61
CA ARG A 12 7.73 14.47 12.19
C ARG A 12 7.22 15.34 13.34
N ILE A 13 6.04 15.96 13.15
CA ILE A 13 5.43 16.79 14.19
C ILE A 13 5.15 15.98 15.47
N HIS A 14 4.79 14.71 15.33
CA HIS A 14 4.47 13.83 16.45
C HIS A 14 5.61 12.90 16.86
N ASN A 15 6.83 13.17 16.37
CA ASN A 15 8.03 12.37 16.68
C ASN A 15 7.86 10.87 16.38
N MET A 16 7.22 10.57 15.27
CA MET A 16 6.99 9.19 14.86
C MET A 16 7.99 8.75 13.81
N ASN A 17 8.61 7.59 14.05
CA ASN A 17 9.51 6.94 13.11
C ASN A 17 9.10 5.48 13.01
N THR A 18 8.24 5.15 12.07
CA THR A 18 7.61 3.85 12.02
C THR A 18 7.32 3.39 10.59
N ILE A 19 6.96 2.11 10.47
CA ILE A 19 6.53 1.46 9.24
C ILE A 19 5.34 2.20 8.65
N GLY A 20 5.40 2.48 7.34
CA GLY A 20 4.31 3.12 6.61
C GLY A 20 3.51 2.09 5.81
N TYR A 21 2.20 2.28 5.78
CA TYR A 21 1.27 1.48 4.98
C TYR A 21 0.65 2.36 3.91
N SER A 22 0.54 1.82 2.70
CA SER A 22 -0.29 2.39 1.64
C SER A 22 -1.38 1.38 1.34
N ILE A 23 -2.63 1.73 1.65
CA ILE A 23 -3.78 0.83 1.57
C ILE A 23 -4.66 1.25 0.41
N TYR A 24 -4.93 0.32 -0.50
CA TYR A 24 -5.79 0.52 -1.66
C TYR A 24 -7.11 -0.17 -1.43
N GLU A 25 -8.18 0.62 -1.29
CA GLU A 25 -9.51 0.09 -1.12
C GLU A 25 -10.11 -0.23 -2.49
N SER A 26 -10.67 -1.42 -2.63
CA SER A 26 -11.32 -1.79 -3.88
C SER A 26 -12.69 -1.16 -3.99
N HIS A 27 -13.08 -0.82 -5.23
CA HIS A 27 -14.38 -0.28 -5.54
C HIS A 27 -15.21 -1.29 -6.34
N ASN A 28 -16.49 -1.01 -6.50
CA ASN A 28 -17.40 -1.86 -7.25
C ASN A 28 -16.99 -2.02 -8.73
N ALA A 29 -17.34 -3.15 -9.31
CA ALA A 29 -17.04 -3.47 -10.71
C ALA A 29 -17.61 -2.44 -11.71
N SER A 30 -18.61 -1.67 -11.31
CA SER A 30 -19.16 -0.59 -12.15
C SER A 30 -18.14 0.47 -12.53
N TYR A 31 -17.05 0.60 -11.79
CA TYR A 31 -15.97 1.51 -12.15
C TYR A 31 -15.18 1.02 -13.36
N LEU A 32 -15.16 -0.28 -13.59
CA LEU A 32 -14.45 -0.86 -14.74
C LEU A 32 -15.16 -0.57 -16.05
N GLU A 33 -16.47 -0.40 -16.02
CA GLU A 33 -17.28 -0.13 -17.21
C GLU A 33 -17.01 1.26 -17.81
N ASN A 34 -16.50 2.18 -17.00
CA ASN A 34 -16.29 3.56 -17.40
C ASN A 34 -14.80 3.89 -17.60
N ASP A 35 -13.91 2.91 -17.62
CA ASP A 35 -12.45 3.10 -17.63
C ASP A 35 -11.95 4.03 -16.51
N ASP A 36 -12.77 4.22 -15.48
CA ASP A 36 -12.49 5.15 -14.40
C ASP A 36 -12.07 4.35 -13.15
N LEU A 37 -10.86 3.83 -13.20
CA LEU A 37 -10.28 3.09 -12.07
C LEU A 37 -9.97 4.07 -10.94
N ARG A 38 -10.96 4.31 -10.10
CA ARG A 38 -10.77 5.12 -8.89
C ARG A 38 -10.43 4.23 -7.74
N PHE A 39 -9.29 4.52 -7.13
CA PHE A 39 -8.88 3.87 -5.90
C PHE A 39 -8.95 4.89 -4.77
N SER A 40 -9.53 4.50 -3.65
CA SER A 40 -9.29 5.21 -2.42
C SER A 40 -7.98 4.73 -1.85
N VAL A 41 -7.07 5.64 -1.56
CA VAL A 41 -5.76 5.32 -0.98
C VAL A 41 -5.69 5.91 0.41
N MET A 42 -5.36 5.06 1.39
CA MET A 42 -5.07 5.49 2.75
C MET A 42 -3.60 5.27 3.04
N ILE A 43 -2.97 6.24 3.68
CA ILE A 43 -1.59 6.12 4.14
C ILE A 43 -1.61 6.18 5.66
N GLY A 44 -0.91 5.25 6.30
CA GLY A 44 -0.96 5.15 7.74
C GLY A 44 0.19 4.36 8.33
N SER A 45 0.07 4.12 9.62
CA SER A 45 1.01 3.33 10.41
C SER A 45 0.22 2.48 11.42
N PRO A 46 0.84 1.38 11.94
CA PRO A 46 0.19 0.59 12.98
C PRO A 46 -0.19 1.47 14.18
N ILE A 47 -1.36 1.24 14.75
CA ILE A 47 -1.86 2.06 15.84
C ILE A 47 -0.92 2.03 17.06
N GLU A 48 -0.19 0.94 17.25
CA GLU A 48 0.79 0.78 18.33
C GLU A 48 1.96 1.76 18.22
N ALA A 49 2.20 2.31 17.04
CA ALA A 49 3.25 3.30 16.81
C ALA A 49 2.92 4.66 17.42
N PHE A 50 1.66 4.88 17.80
CA PHE A 50 1.20 6.16 18.32
C PHE A 50 1.01 6.07 19.82
N LEU A 51 1.60 7.03 20.58
CA LEU A 51 1.27 7.22 21.97
C LEU A 51 -0.16 7.74 22.11
N THR A 52 -0.50 8.70 21.25
CA THR A 52 -1.86 9.24 21.13
C THR A 52 -2.16 9.43 19.65
N VAL A 53 -3.24 8.84 19.17
CA VAL A 53 -3.63 8.97 17.77
C VAL A 53 -4.11 10.40 17.51
N PRO A 54 -3.50 11.13 16.55
CA PRO A 54 -3.96 12.48 16.21
C PRO A 54 -5.42 12.49 15.79
N LYS A 55 -6.15 13.54 16.20
CA LYS A 55 -7.61 13.64 15.93
C LYS A 55 -7.95 13.66 14.45
N SER A 56 -7.04 14.17 13.61
CA SER A 56 -7.23 14.24 12.16
C SER A 56 -7.02 12.89 11.46
N PHE A 57 -6.55 11.87 12.18
CA PHE A 57 -6.29 10.56 11.62
C PHE A 57 -7.51 9.65 11.77
N GLU A 58 -7.74 8.85 10.74
CA GLU A 58 -8.77 7.83 10.77
C GLU A 58 -8.16 6.48 11.15
N LYS A 59 -8.93 5.66 11.84
CA LYS A 59 -8.55 4.29 12.17
C LYS A 59 -9.11 3.35 11.11
N LYS A 60 -8.27 2.43 10.64
CA LYS A 60 -8.66 1.42 9.65
C LYS A 60 -8.22 0.05 10.14
N THR A 61 -9.13 -0.91 10.06
CA THR A 61 -8.82 -2.31 10.31
C THR A 61 -8.71 -3.04 8.98
N LEU A 62 -7.57 -3.68 8.74
CA LEU A 62 -7.37 -4.49 7.54
C LEU A 62 -8.13 -5.80 7.66
N SER A 63 -8.74 -6.23 6.57
CA SER A 63 -9.52 -7.46 6.55
C SER A 63 -8.65 -8.68 6.79
N LYS A 64 -9.15 -9.60 7.59
CA LYS A 64 -8.52 -10.88 7.83
C LYS A 64 -8.66 -11.76 6.59
N GLY A 65 -7.66 -12.61 6.34
CA GLY A 65 -7.70 -13.55 5.23
C GLY A 65 -6.33 -13.82 4.64
N LYS A 66 -6.32 -14.48 3.50
CA LYS A 66 -5.09 -14.88 2.82
C LYS A 66 -4.59 -13.76 1.93
N TYR A 67 -3.28 -13.62 1.87
CA TYR A 67 -2.60 -12.67 0.98
C TYR A 67 -1.43 -13.34 0.29
N ALA A 68 -1.24 -13.01 -0.98
CA ALA A 68 0.02 -13.26 -1.66
C ALA A 68 0.92 -12.06 -1.42
N VAL A 69 2.17 -12.30 -1.02
CA VAL A 69 3.10 -11.24 -0.66
C VAL A 69 4.24 -11.21 -1.68
N PHE A 70 4.45 -10.04 -2.27
CA PHE A 70 5.52 -9.81 -3.23
C PHE A 70 6.48 -8.77 -2.68
N THR A 71 7.75 -8.92 -2.98
CA THR A 71 8.79 -7.98 -2.59
C THR A 71 9.22 -7.16 -3.80
N HIS A 72 9.15 -5.84 -3.68
CA HIS A 72 9.75 -4.93 -4.65
C HIS A 72 11.01 -4.33 -4.04
N THR A 73 12.11 -4.38 -4.77
CA THR A 73 13.37 -3.73 -4.38
C THR A 73 13.82 -2.81 -5.51
N GLY A 74 14.37 -1.65 -5.14
CA GLY A 74 14.89 -0.69 -6.10
C GLY A 74 14.04 0.56 -6.21
N SER A 75 14.30 1.33 -7.26
CA SER A 75 13.61 2.59 -7.50
C SER A 75 12.09 2.43 -7.48
N LEU A 76 11.40 3.33 -6.79
CA LEU A 76 9.94 3.34 -6.76
C LEU A 76 9.34 3.73 -8.12
N GLN A 77 10.14 4.30 -9.04
CA GLN A 77 9.72 4.49 -10.42
C GLN A 77 9.36 3.16 -11.09
N ASN A 78 10.00 2.07 -10.66
CA ASN A 78 9.80 0.74 -11.21
C ASN A 78 8.73 -0.07 -10.48
N LEU A 79 8.05 0.52 -9.51
CA LEU A 79 6.98 -0.16 -8.77
C LEU A 79 5.86 -0.62 -9.72
N VAL A 80 5.57 0.17 -10.74
CA VAL A 80 4.59 -0.17 -11.78
C VAL A 80 4.93 -1.49 -12.46
N LEU A 81 6.22 -1.79 -12.67
CA LEU A 81 6.66 -3.05 -13.29
C LEU A 81 6.35 -4.26 -12.41
N SER A 82 6.47 -4.11 -11.09
CA SER A 82 6.08 -5.16 -10.16
C SER A 82 4.58 -5.42 -10.24
N TYR A 83 3.76 -4.38 -10.31
CA TYR A 83 2.32 -4.54 -10.46
C TYR A 83 1.93 -5.11 -11.82
N ASP A 84 2.62 -4.73 -12.88
CA ASP A 84 2.41 -5.33 -14.22
C ASP A 84 2.68 -6.83 -14.19
N TYR A 85 3.72 -7.25 -13.51
CA TYR A 85 4.00 -8.68 -13.32
C TYR A 85 2.89 -9.36 -12.51
N ILE A 86 2.50 -8.78 -11.38
CA ILE A 86 1.51 -9.38 -10.48
C ILE A 86 0.18 -9.60 -11.21
N TYR A 87 -0.35 -8.57 -11.86
CA TYR A 87 -1.66 -8.65 -12.49
C TYR A 87 -1.63 -9.17 -13.91
N GLY A 88 -0.54 -8.92 -14.65
CA GLY A 88 -0.43 -9.31 -16.05
C GLY A 88 0.15 -10.72 -16.26
N VAL A 89 0.92 -11.24 -15.31
CA VAL A 89 1.58 -12.54 -15.44
C VAL A 89 1.15 -13.47 -14.31
N TRP A 90 1.43 -13.10 -13.07
CA TRP A 90 1.20 -14.01 -11.93
C TRP A 90 -0.28 -14.33 -11.74
N ALA A 91 -1.14 -13.31 -11.72
CA ALA A 91 -2.57 -13.52 -11.47
C ALA A 91 -3.22 -14.35 -12.59
N MET A 92 -2.73 -14.21 -13.82
CA MET A 92 -3.26 -14.93 -14.98
C MET A 92 -2.82 -16.38 -15.03
N SER A 93 -1.64 -16.70 -14.49
CA SER A 93 -1.06 -18.06 -14.57
C SER A 93 -1.10 -18.82 -13.25
N SER A 94 -1.42 -18.14 -12.16
CA SER A 94 -1.47 -18.73 -10.82
C SER A 94 -2.74 -19.56 -10.61
N LYS A 95 -2.65 -20.57 -9.74
CA LYS A 95 -3.81 -21.30 -9.26
C LYS A 95 -4.64 -20.54 -8.23
N PHE A 96 -4.12 -19.41 -7.72
CA PHE A 96 -4.81 -18.61 -6.73
C PHE A 96 -5.76 -17.63 -7.42
N GLN A 97 -6.90 -17.39 -6.78
CA GLN A 97 -7.87 -16.40 -7.27
C GLN A 97 -7.76 -15.13 -6.44
N LEU A 98 -7.80 -13.98 -7.11
CA LEU A 98 -7.82 -12.69 -6.43
C LEU A 98 -9.12 -12.54 -5.65
N ASP A 99 -9.02 -11.96 -4.45
CA ASP A 99 -10.16 -11.65 -3.62
C ASP A 99 -10.47 -10.15 -3.69
N ASN A 100 -11.72 -9.80 -3.41
CA ASN A 100 -12.18 -8.41 -3.46
C ASN A 100 -12.08 -7.75 -2.09
N ARG A 101 -10.87 -7.75 -1.54
CA ARG A 101 -10.52 -7.06 -0.29
C ARG A 101 -9.47 -6.02 -0.58
N GLU A 102 -9.17 -5.17 0.38
CA GLU A 102 -8.12 -4.18 0.23
C GLU A 102 -6.76 -4.84 0.00
N SER A 103 -5.99 -4.29 -0.94
CA SER A 103 -4.56 -4.59 -1.09
C SER A 103 -3.76 -3.51 -0.38
N TYR A 104 -2.53 -3.80 -0.01
CA TYR A 104 -1.71 -2.80 0.65
C TYR A 104 -0.23 -3.04 0.46
N GLU A 105 0.54 -1.97 0.65
CA GLU A 105 1.99 -1.97 0.61
C GLU A 105 2.52 -1.61 1.99
N ILE A 106 3.62 -2.23 2.37
CA ILE A 106 4.32 -1.92 3.62
C ILE A 106 5.71 -1.40 3.28
N TYR A 107 6.02 -0.21 3.79
CA TYR A 107 7.32 0.44 3.68
C TYR A 107 8.04 0.34 5.01
N ASP A 108 9.36 0.18 4.97
CA ASP A 108 10.17 -0.13 6.16
C ASP A 108 10.42 1.06 7.10
N GLY A 109 9.87 2.23 6.80
CA GLY A 109 10.02 3.42 7.64
C GLY A 109 11.31 4.17 7.43
N GLN A 110 12.20 3.71 6.56
CA GLN A 110 13.42 4.42 6.22
C GLN A 110 13.15 5.51 5.19
N VAL A 111 13.69 6.69 5.43
CA VAL A 111 13.56 7.81 4.48
C VAL A 111 14.63 7.65 3.41
N ARG A 112 14.19 7.44 2.16
CA ARG A 112 15.07 7.29 1.01
C ARG A 112 14.53 8.12 -0.15
N GLU A 113 15.43 8.44 -1.09
CA GLU A 113 15.02 9.04 -2.35
C GLU A 113 14.10 8.09 -3.13
N TYR A 114 13.18 8.65 -3.89
CA TYR A 114 12.23 7.88 -4.70
C TYR A 114 12.93 6.91 -5.64
N THR A 115 14.10 7.31 -6.15
CA THR A 115 14.89 6.53 -7.12
C THR A 115 15.96 5.65 -6.47
N ASP A 116 16.01 5.59 -5.14
CA ASP A 116 17.04 4.83 -4.42
C ASP A 116 16.92 3.34 -4.73
N ALA A 117 18.06 2.72 -5.04
CA ALA A 117 18.13 1.29 -5.34
C ALA A 117 17.87 0.41 -4.11
N ASP A 118 17.97 0.97 -2.91
CA ASP A 118 17.75 0.25 -1.65
C ASP A 118 16.30 0.33 -1.16
N ASN A 119 15.41 0.95 -1.93
CA ASN A 119 14.00 0.95 -1.60
C ASN A 119 13.47 -0.48 -1.52
N TYR A 120 12.59 -0.70 -0.56
CA TYR A 120 12.05 -2.02 -0.25
C TYR A 120 10.57 -1.88 0.09
N VAL A 121 9.72 -2.60 -0.63
CA VAL A 121 8.28 -2.56 -0.44
C VAL A 121 7.74 -3.97 -0.44
N LEU A 122 6.93 -4.30 0.56
CA LEU A 122 6.14 -5.52 0.56
C LEU A 122 4.75 -5.21 -0.01
N ILE A 123 4.34 -5.98 -1.00
CA ILE A 123 3.05 -5.80 -1.68
C ILE A 123 2.16 -6.97 -1.29
N TYR A 124 1.04 -6.66 -0.63
CA TYR A 124 0.07 -7.65 -0.16
C TYR A 124 -1.15 -7.64 -1.08
N ILE A 125 -1.37 -8.74 -1.77
CA ILE A 125 -2.49 -8.91 -2.71
C ILE A 125 -3.45 -9.93 -2.11
N PRO A 126 -4.73 -9.57 -1.88
CA PRO A 126 -5.68 -10.49 -1.26
C PRO A 126 -6.04 -11.62 -2.22
N ILE A 127 -6.06 -12.83 -1.70
CA ILE A 127 -6.44 -14.04 -2.44
C ILE A 127 -7.52 -14.80 -1.67
N LYS A 128 -8.30 -15.57 -2.41
CA LYS A 128 -9.35 -16.42 -1.81
C LYS A 128 -8.79 -17.67 -1.15
#